data_e94b7201de5fe375521a4fac91d2b409
#
_entry.id   e94b7201de5fe375521a4fac91d2b409
#
_cell.length_a   1.000
_cell.length_b   1.000
_cell.length_c   1.000
_cell.angle_alpha   90.00
_cell.angle_beta   90.00
_cell.angle_gamma   90.00
#
_symmetry.space_group_name_H-M   'P 1'
#
loop_
_entity.id
_entity.type
_entity.pdbx_description
1 polymer ?
#
loop_
_entity_poly.entity_id
_entity_poly.type
_entity_poly.pdbx_seq_one_letter_code
_entity_poly.pdbx_strand_id
1 'polypeptide(L)'
;MTKLLALLLACLALGLVACGGDDEESDAGGGGGGGASTTEQPADTGGGGGGGGTEVTMESIQFEPKDVTVSAGDTITFTNNEAVPHDVHKTSGPGEDFASGPSGGMQEGDTFELTLDEPGKYEYVCDVHAPGMSGTITVN
;
A
#
# COMPACT_ATOMS: atom_id res chain seq x y z
N MET A 1 43.89 -18.81 3.91
CA MET A 1 44.69 -17.77 4.57
C MET A 1 43.72 -16.74 5.07
N THR A 2 43.31 -16.84 6.24
CA THR A 2 43.79 -16.25 7.47
C THR A 2 43.11 -14.94 7.82
N LYS A 3 42.19 -15.01 8.84
CA LYS A 3 42.12 -14.12 10.03
C LYS A 3 41.53 -12.73 9.79
N LEU A 4 40.69 -12.19 10.61
CA LEU A 4 40.45 -12.04 12.05
C LEU A 4 39.03 -11.46 12.22
N LEU A 5 38.10 -11.88 13.02
CA LEU A 5 37.99 -11.94 14.51
C LEU A 5 38.37 -10.64 15.25
N ALA A 6 37.38 -9.89 15.72
CA ALA A 6 37.36 -9.05 16.92
C ALA A 6 35.95 -8.40 17.00
N LEU A 7 35.08 -8.79 17.93
CA LEU A 7 35.04 -8.58 19.37
C LEU A 7 34.86 -7.10 19.77
N LEU A 8 33.74 -6.80 20.39
CA LEU A 8 33.49 -6.02 21.61
C LEU A 8 32.06 -5.48 21.56
N LEU A 9 31.16 -5.97 22.37
CA LEU A 9 30.92 -5.78 23.80
C LEU A 9 30.28 -4.45 24.17
N ALA A 10 29.03 -4.57 24.62
CA ALA A 10 28.35 -3.87 25.71
C ALA A 10 28.07 -2.36 25.59
N CYS A 11 26.81 -2.01 25.65
CA CYS A 11 26.36 -1.09 26.69
C CYS A 11 24.87 -1.33 27.00
N LEU A 12 24.68 -1.82 28.17
CA LEU A 12 23.46 -1.92 28.96
C LEU A 12 23.13 -0.50 29.49
N ALA A 13 21.96 0.02 29.21
CA ALA A 13 21.44 1.14 29.98
C ALA A 13 19.93 0.96 30.18
N LEU A 14 19.60 0.59 31.40
CA LEU A 14 18.26 0.66 31.98
C LEU A 14 17.81 2.12 32.02
N GLY A 15 16.59 2.36 31.63
CA GLY A 15 15.87 3.62 31.88
C GLY A 15 14.40 3.34 32.06
N LEU A 16 14.00 2.96 33.27
CA LEU A 16 12.60 3.02 33.72
C LEU A 16 12.26 4.48 33.96
N VAL A 17 11.20 4.97 33.30
CA VAL A 17 10.40 6.07 33.79
C VAL A 17 8.95 5.68 33.71
N ALA A 18 8.38 5.45 34.88
CA ALA A 18 6.97 5.38 35.14
C ALA A 18 6.48 6.81 35.49
N CYS A 19 5.29 7.13 35.04
CA CYS A 19 4.29 8.07 35.60
C CYS A 19 3.18 8.15 34.55
N GLY A 20 1.93 7.78 34.76
CA GLY A 20 1.12 8.00 35.96
C GLY A 20 0.25 9.23 35.74
N GLY A 21 -1.07 9.09 35.83
CA GLY A 21 -2.06 10.15 35.86
C GLY A 21 -3.11 9.99 34.78
N ASP A 22 -4.23 9.40 35.06
CA ASP A 22 -5.43 9.84 35.81
C ASP A 22 -6.42 10.60 34.94
N ASP A 23 -7.61 9.93 34.87
CA ASP A 23 -8.95 10.49 35.06
C ASP A 23 -9.44 11.60 34.12
N GLU A 24 -10.54 11.38 33.51
CA GLU A 24 -11.87 11.79 33.92
C GLU A 24 -12.95 11.26 32.96
N GLU A 25 -13.92 10.64 33.60
CA GLU A 25 -15.27 10.44 33.12
C GLU A 25 -16.00 11.75 32.85
N SER A 26 -16.93 11.71 31.93
CA SER A 26 -18.26 12.36 31.93
C SER A 26 -18.74 12.42 30.47
N ASP A 27 -19.91 12.19 30.08
CA ASP A 27 -21.25 12.01 30.62
C ASP A 27 -22.19 11.75 29.45
N ALA A 28 -23.26 11.19 29.78
CA ALA A 28 -24.38 10.70 28.98
C ALA A 28 -25.11 11.77 28.13
N GLY A 29 -25.78 11.26 27.09
CA GLY A 29 -26.93 11.88 26.44
C GLY A 29 -27.06 11.39 25.01
N GLY A 30 -27.83 10.47 24.58
CA GLY A 30 -29.27 10.35 24.68
C GLY A 30 -29.92 10.77 23.37
N GLY A 31 -30.58 9.83 22.67
CA GLY A 31 -31.56 10.10 21.62
C GLY A 31 -31.10 9.62 20.24
N GLY A 32 -31.54 8.53 19.67
CA GLY A 32 -32.87 8.17 19.25
C GLY A 32 -33.09 8.49 17.78
N GLY A 33 -33.30 7.45 16.97
CA GLY A 33 -34.14 7.63 15.80
C GLY A 33 -33.59 7.26 14.44
N GLY A 34 -34.11 6.20 13.88
CA GLY A 34 -34.53 6.16 12.49
C GLY A 34 -33.61 5.48 11.51
N GLY A 35 -33.99 4.27 11.13
CA GLY A 35 -33.44 3.53 10.02
C GLY A 35 -33.63 4.21 8.68
N ALA A 36 -32.64 4.02 7.84
CA ALA A 36 -32.83 3.95 6.41
C ALA A 36 -31.74 3.04 5.88
N SER A 37 -32.12 1.86 5.47
CA SER A 37 -31.35 0.99 4.60
C SER A 37 -31.15 1.74 3.31
N THR A 38 -29.98 2.31 3.12
CA THR A 38 -29.55 2.80 1.82
C THR A 38 -28.51 1.81 1.33
N THR A 39 -28.91 1.06 0.34
CA THR A 39 -28.03 0.29 -0.52
C THR A 39 -27.06 1.28 -1.16
N GLU A 40 -25.85 1.35 -0.60
CA GLU A 40 -24.79 2.11 -1.24
C GLU A 40 -24.20 1.29 -2.38
N GLN A 41 -24.57 1.67 -3.56
CA GLN A 41 -23.91 1.38 -4.82
C GLN A 41 -22.47 1.86 -4.69
N PRO A 42 -21.46 1.08 -5.11
CA PRO A 42 -20.08 1.53 -5.08
C PRO A 42 -19.97 2.80 -5.93
N ALA A 43 -19.52 3.87 -5.30
CA ALA A 43 -19.26 5.13 -5.96
C ALA A 43 -18.14 4.90 -6.99
N ASP A 44 -18.52 4.96 -8.25
CA ASP A 44 -17.63 5.28 -9.34
C ASP A 44 -16.98 6.64 -9.02
N THR A 45 -15.74 6.61 -8.51
CA THR A 45 -14.94 7.80 -8.35
C THR A 45 -14.32 8.13 -9.70
N GLY A 46 -15.17 8.61 -10.60
CA GLY A 46 -14.77 9.18 -11.87
C GLY A 46 -13.86 10.37 -11.64
N GLY A 47 -12.66 10.30 -12.23
CA GLY A 47 -11.62 11.26 -12.15
C GLY A 47 -12.00 12.68 -12.50
N GLY A 48 -11.52 13.61 -11.70
CA GLY A 48 -11.39 15.02 -12.02
C GLY A 48 -9.92 15.38 -11.96
N GLY A 49 -9.36 15.84 -13.07
CA GLY A 49 -7.97 16.19 -13.20
C GLY A 49 -7.49 17.21 -12.17
N GLY A 50 -6.34 16.92 -11.62
CA GLY A 50 -5.57 17.75 -10.71
C GLY A 50 -4.77 16.87 -9.79
N GLY A 51 -3.52 16.60 -10.09
CA GLY A 51 -2.44 16.03 -9.27
C GLY A 51 -2.80 15.19 -8.02
N GLY A 52 -3.76 14.30 -8.11
CA GLY A 52 -4.17 13.41 -7.04
C GLY A 52 -3.59 12.02 -7.28
N GLY A 53 -2.66 11.60 -6.43
CA GLY A 53 -2.11 10.25 -6.49
C GLY A 53 -3.19 9.21 -6.25
N THR A 54 -3.22 8.17 -7.08
CA THR A 54 -4.04 6.98 -6.88
C THR A 54 -3.28 6.03 -5.97
N GLU A 55 -3.90 5.59 -4.88
CA GLU A 55 -3.30 4.63 -3.96
C GLU A 55 -3.79 3.21 -4.24
N VAL A 56 -2.86 2.26 -4.22
CA VAL A 56 -3.12 0.82 -4.27
C VAL A 56 -2.44 0.18 -3.07
N THR A 57 -3.20 -0.46 -2.21
CA THR A 57 -2.65 -1.18 -1.05
C THR A 57 -2.45 -2.66 -1.35
N MET A 58 -1.47 -3.28 -0.72
CA MET A 58 -1.27 -4.71 -0.70
C MET A 58 -1.69 -5.23 0.66
N GLU A 59 -2.79 -5.96 0.69
CA GLU A 59 -3.40 -6.48 1.90
C GLU A 59 -4.13 -7.80 1.60
N SER A 60 -4.05 -8.77 2.50
CA SER A 60 -4.66 -10.09 2.32
C SER A 60 -4.20 -10.82 1.05
N ILE A 61 -2.93 -10.60 0.66
CA ILE A 61 -2.32 -11.15 -0.56
C ILE A 61 -3.11 -10.71 -1.82
N GLN A 62 -3.53 -9.45 -1.85
CA GLN A 62 -4.23 -8.83 -2.98
C GLN A 62 -3.79 -7.38 -3.16
N PHE A 63 -3.96 -6.88 -4.38
CA PHE A 63 -3.92 -5.44 -4.65
C PHE A 63 -5.32 -4.86 -4.46
N GLU A 64 -5.43 -3.73 -3.71
CA GLU A 64 -6.71 -3.08 -3.44
C GLU A 64 -6.61 -1.56 -3.68
N PRO A 65 -7.33 -0.98 -4.63
CA PRO A 65 -8.16 -1.67 -5.60
C PRO A 65 -7.33 -2.48 -6.62
N LYS A 66 -7.89 -3.60 -7.08
CA LYS A 66 -7.24 -4.48 -8.08
C LYS A 66 -7.10 -3.81 -9.45
N ASP A 67 -8.10 -3.03 -9.83
CA ASP A 67 -8.16 -2.35 -11.12
C ASP A 67 -8.27 -0.84 -10.88
N VAL A 68 -7.36 -0.06 -11.47
CA VAL A 68 -7.34 1.41 -11.35
C VAL A 68 -7.39 2.06 -12.72
N THR A 69 -7.95 3.27 -12.77
CA THR A 69 -7.94 4.11 -13.96
C THR A 69 -7.36 5.47 -13.60
N VAL A 70 -6.36 5.89 -14.36
CA VAL A 70 -5.63 7.15 -14.17
C VAL A 70 -5.48 7.89 -15.49
N SER A 71 -5.09 9.16 -15.42
CA SER A 71 -4.66 9.91 -16.61
C SER A 71 -3.17 9.72 -16.85
N ALA A 72 -2.71 9.89 -18.09
CA ALA A 72 -1.28 9.90 -18.39
C ALA A 72 -0.56 10.96 -17.54
N GLY A 73 0.56 10.60 -16.92
CA GLY A 73 1.33 11.45 -16.02
C GLY A 73 0.86 11.48 -14.57
N ASP A 74 -0.25 10.82 -14.22
CA ASP A 74 -0.65 10.67 -12.82
C ASP A 74 0.28 9.67 -12.11
N THR A 75 0.48 9.88 -10.81
CA THR A 75 1.27 8.98 -9.98
C THR A 75 0.38 7.98 -9.25
N ILE A 76 0.75 6.72 -9.30
CA ILE A 76 0.13 5.63 -8.54
C ILE A 76 1.11 5.24 -7.43
N THR A 77 0.63 5.21 -6.18
CA THR A 77 1.43 4.78 -5.03
C THR A 77 0.95 3.41 -4.57
N PHE A 78 1.84 2.43 -4.62
CA PHE A 78 1.61 1.10 -4.06
C PHE A 78 2.19 1.06 -2.64
N THR A 79 1.41 0.56 -1.68
CA THR A 79 1.84 0.45 -0.27
C THR A 79 1.62 -0.98 0.24
N ASN A 80 2.67 -1.60 0.80
CA ASN A 80 2.51 -2.89 1.45
C ASN A 80 2.01 -2.69 2.90
N ASN A 81 0.77 -3.05 3.17
CA ASN A 81 0.12 -2.91 4.49
C ASN A 81 0.10 -4.20 5.31
N GLU A 82 0.85 -5.24 4.88
CA GLU A 82 0.92 -6.50 5.62
C GLU A 82 2.35 -7.02 5.78
N ALA A 83 2.56 -7.87 6.78
CA ALA A 83 3.87 -8.41 7.08
C ALA A 83 4.40 -9.41 6.04
N VAL A 84 3.57 -9.80 5.07
CA VAL A 84 3.97 -10.67 3.97
C VAL A 84 4.71 -9.83 2.91
N PRO A 85 5.90 -10.27 2.46
CA PRO A 85 6.63 -9.55 1.41
C PRO A 85 5.93 -9.60 0.07
N HIS A 86 5.92 -8.48 -0.64
CA HIS A 86 5.33 -8.32 -1.96
C HIS A 86 6.27 -7.66 -2.96
N ASP A 87 5.83 -7.55 -4.18
CA ASP A 87 6.42 -6.77 -5.26
C ASP A 87 5.33 -6.35 -6.25
N VAL A 88 5.68 -5.43 -7.13
CA VAL A 88 4.84 -5.00 -8.25
C VAL A 88 5.66 -5.17 -9.51
N HIS A 89 5.21 -6.01 -10.43
CA HIS A 89 5.92 -6.32 -11.67
C HIS A 89 4.97 -6.30 -12.87
N LYS A 90 5.30 -5.51 -13.89
CA LYS A 90 4.55 -5.45 -15.15
C LYS A 90 4.65 -6.77 -15.90
N THR A 91 3.52 -7.27 -16.37
CA THR A 91 3.46 -8.47 -17.21
C THR A 91 3.03 -8.19 -18.63
N SER A 92 2.25 -7.12 -18.85
CA SER A 92 1.88 -6.68 -20.21
C SER A 92 1.49 -5.19 -20.21
N GLY A 93 1.43 -4.60 -21.40
CA GLY A 93 1.06 -3.20 -21.62
C GLY A 93 2.10 -2.42 -22.42
N PRO A 94 1.78 -1.19 -22.81
CA PRO A 94 2.68 -0.34 -23.58
C PRO A 94 3.90 0.14 -22.77
N GLY A 95 4.84 0.79 -23.46
CA GLY A 95 6.00 1.43 -22.84
C GLY A 95 7.01 0.49 -22.20
N GLU A 96 7.89 1.05 -21.39
CA GLU A 96 8.95 0.31 -20.71
C GLU A 96 8.40 -0.58 -19.59
N ASP A 97 9.17 -1.61 -19.23
CA ASP A 97 8.83 -2.47 -18.11
C ASP A 97 9.06 -1.72 -16.79
N PHE A 98 8.24 -2.03 -15.79
CA PHE A 98 8.42 -1.53 -14.44
C PHE A 98 8.40 -2.66 -13.41
N ALA A 99 9.16 -2.45 -12.33
CA ALA A 99 9.17 -3.30 -11.16
C ALA A 99 9.50 -2.50 -9.91
N SER A 100 8.88 -2.82 -8.79
CA SER A 100 9.17 -2.18 -7.48
C SER A 100 10.52 -2.60 -6.89
N GLY A 101 11.20 -3.56 -7.52
CA GLY A 101 12.45 -4.13 -7.05
C GLY A 101 12.50 -5.64 -7.29
N PRO A 102 13.35 -6.37 -6.56
CA PRO A 102 13.40 -7.82 -6.67
C PRO A 102 12.11 -8.45 -6.14
N SER A 103 11.81 -9.68 -6.58
CA SER A 103 10.65 -10.45 -6.12
C SER A 103 10.60 -10.50 -4.59
N GLY A 104 9.45 -10.09 -4.02
CA GLY A 104 9.25 -9.97 -2.57
C GLY A 104 10.07 -8.86 -1.91
N GLY A 105 10.50 -7.85 -2.65
CA GLY A 105 11.36 -6.78 -2.14
C GLY A 105 10.67 -5.77 -1.25
N MET A 106 9.35 -5.64 -1.33
CA MET A 106 8.57 -4.69 -0.54
C MET A 106 8.15 -5.33 0.79
N GLN A 107 8.66 -4.80 1.90
CA GLN A 107 8.29 -5.20 3.25
C GLN A 107 7.11 -4.36 3.76
N GLU A 108 6.54 -4.73 4.91
CA GLU A 108 5.46 -3.96 5.55
C GLU A 108 5.85 -2.49 5.71
N GLY A 109 5.00 -1.60 5.22
CA GLY A 109 5.19 -0.16 5.22
C GLY A 109 5.98 0.40 4.03
N ASP A 110 6.56 -0.46 3.18
CA ASP A 110 7.26 0.01 1.98
C ASP A 110 6.28 0.52 0.92
N THR A 111 6.72 1.52 0.17
CA THR A 111 5.96 2.14 -0.92
C THR A 111 6.73 2.08 -2.23
N PHE A 112 5.98 2.01 -3.34
CA PHE A 112 6.49 2.13 -4.71
C PHE A 112 5.63 3.12 -5.48
N GLU A 113 6.25 4.15 -6.03
CA GLU A 113 5.59 5.15 -6.86
C GLU A 113 5.82 4.84 -8.35
N LEU A 114 4.74 4.88 -9.13
CA LEU A 114 4.73 4.60 -10.56
C LEU A 114 4.00 5.71 -11.30
N THR A 115 4.64 6.27 -12.33
CA THR A 115 4.03 7.22 -13.27
C THR A 115 4.06 6.62 -14.67
N LEU A 116 2.93 6.64 -15.37
CA LEU A 116 2.78 6.11 -16.72
C LEU A 116 2.29 7.21 -17.66
N ASP A 117 3.06 7.46 -18.73
CA ASP A 117 2.77 8.52 -19.69
C ASP A 117 2.05 8.02 -20.95
N GLU A 118 2.13 6.73 -21.25
CA GLU A 118 1.52 6.14 -22.43
C GLU A 118 0.11 5.64 -22.14
N PRO A 119 -0.93 6.11 -22.85
CA PRO A 119 -2.28 5.57 -22.72
C PRO A 119 -2.34 4.08 -23.09
N GLY A 120 -3.11 3.33 -22.31
CA GLY A 120 -3.28 1.89 -22.55
C GLY A 120 -3.63 1.11 -21.31
N LYS A 121 -3.74 -0.21 -21.51
CA LYS A 121 -4.00 -1.16 -20.43
C LYS A 121 -2.68 -1.86 -20.04
N TYR A 122 -2.35 -1.82 -18.76
CA TYR A 122 -1.19 -2.47 -18.17
C TYR A 122 -1.66 -3.57 -17.23
N GLU A 123 -1.03 -4.73 -17.29
CA GLU A 123 -1.25 -5.81 -16.34
C GLU A 123 -0.01 -5.99 -15.49
N TYR A 124 -0.22 -6.24 -14.20
CA TYR A 124 0.86 -6.43 -13.23
C TYR A 124 0.52 -7.52 -12.22
N VAL A 125 1.54 -8.07 -11.60
CA VAL A 125 1.44 -9.14 -10.61
C VAL A 125 2.39 -8.87 -9.44
N CYS A 126 2.17 -9.57 -8.35
CA CYS A 126 3.20 -9.85 -7.36
C CYS A 126 3.83 -11.21 -7.71
N ASP A 127 5.12 -11.26 -8.03
CA ASP A 127 5.81 -12.48 -8.47
C ASP A 127 5.78 -13.58 -7.41
N VAL A 128 5.84 -13.20 -6.13
CA VAL A 128 5.81 -14.15 -5.01
C VAL A 128 4.48 -14.89 -4.93
N HIS A 129 3.38 -14.23 -5.33
CA HIS A 129 2.02 -14.75 -5.19
C HIS A 129 1.28 -14.94 -6.52
N ALA A 130 2.00 -14.83 -7.64
CA ALA A 130 1.43 -15.06 -8.97
C ALA A 130 0.96 -16.51 -9.15
N PRO A 131 -0.14 -16.74 -9.90
CA PRO A 131 -1.00 -15.76 -10.57
C PRO A 131 -2.13 -15.18 -9.68
N GLY A 132 -2.19 -15.55 -8.42
CA GLY A 132 -3.30 -15.20 -7.52
C GLY A 132 -3.39 -13.70 -7.22
N MET A 133 -2.24 -13.03 -7.09
CA MET A 133 -2.14 -11.61 -6.82
C MET A 133 -1.78 -10.84 -8.09
N SER A 134 -2.77 -10.23 -8.71
CA SER A 134 -2.63 -9.51 -9.99
C SER A 134 -3.56 -8.31 -10.04
N GLY A 135 -3.23 -7.32 -10.86
CA GLY A 135 -4.04 -6.12 -11.06
C GLY A 135 -3.92 -5.53 -12.46
N THR A 136 -4.70 -4.49 -12.71
CA THR A 136 -4.75 -3.76 -13.96
C THR A 136 -4.71 -2.25 -13.74
N ILE A 137 -3.91 -1.56 -14.55
CA ILE A 137 -3.94 -0.09 -14.65
C ILE A 137 -4.45 0.27 -16.04
N THR A 138 -5.46 1.14 -16.11
CA THR A 138 -5.89 1.76 -17.36
C THR A 138 -5.46 3.21 -17.36
N VAL A 139 -4.65 3.60 -18.34
CA VAL A 139 -4.20 4.99 -18.55
C VAL A 139 -4.96 5.59 -19.72
N ASN A 140 -5.61 6.75 -19.48
CA ASN A 140 -6.40 7.51 -20.46
C ASN A 140 -5.63 8.72 -21.02
#